data_8e9e6a1294d9a3de6e42fa4f2b8c504d
#
_entry.id   8e9e6a1294d9a3de6e42fa4f2b8c504d
#
_cell.length_a   1.000
_cell.length_b   1.000
_cell.length_c   1.000
_cell.angle_alpha   90.00
_cell.angle_beta   90.00
_cell.angle_gamma   90.00
#
_symmetry.space_group_name_H-M   'P 1'
#
loop_
_entity.id
_entity.type
_entity.pdbx_description
1 polymer ?
#
loop_
_entity_poly.entity_id
_entity_poly.type
_entity_poly.pdbx_seq_one_letter_code
_entity_poly.pdbx_strand_id
1 'polypeptide(L)'
;MKDAQASLSVEVAIVTFGPVRLTQDFVTIDHFTPPKLEADGVTPMGAAIEYALDLLETRKQSYKDNGVHYYRPWVFLITDGAPTDDWQGAAQRVREEEEKRRILFFTVGVEGADMITLKQIAPRPPVALNGLDFRSLFVWLSTSMKRVSSGKVGEAVALPPVEWGQITS
;
A
#
# COMPACT_ATOMS: atom_id res chain seq x y z
N MET A 1 14.47 -22.23 -6.29
CA MET A 1 14.68 -22.10 -4.84
C MET A 1 14.56 -20.66 -4.29
N LYS A 2 15.03 -19.61 -5.00
CA LYS A 2 14.87 -18.20 -4.52
C LYS A 2 13.42 -17.68 -4.52
N ASP A 3 12.56 -18.16 -5.42
CA ASP A 3 11.16 -17.70 -5.50
C ASP A 3 10.27 -18.23 -4.37
N ALA A 4 10.54 -19.41 -3.84
CA ALA A 4 9.77 -19.97 -2.71
C ALA A 4 10.05 -19.22 -1.39
N GLN A 5 11.26 -18.73 -1.19
CA GLN A 5 11.61 -17.96 0.01
C GLN A 5 11.01 -16.55 -0.01
N ALA A 6 10.90 -15.93 -1.19
CA ALA A 6 10.25 -14.64 -1.35
C ALA A 6 8.73 -14.71 -1.11
N SER A 7 8.07 -15.78 -1.56
CA SER A 7 6.63 -15.97 -1.34
C SER A 7 6.25 -16.22 0.12
N LEU A 8 7.15 -16.82 0.90
CA LEU A 8 6.99 -17.01 2.36
C LEU A 8 7.33 -15.75 3.18
N SER A 9 7.96 -14.75 2.56
CA SER A 9 8.44 -13.54 3.25
C SER A 9 7.54 -12.33 3.02
N VAL A 10 6.52 -12.44 2.17
CA VAL A 10 5.60 -11.36 1.85
C VAL A 10 4.22 -11.67 2.41
N GLU A 11 3.73 -10.77 3.24
CA GLU A 11 2.35 -10.80 3.73
C GLU A 11 1.53 -9.67 3.11
N VAL A 12 0.26 -9.94 2.91
CA VAL A 12 -0.71 -8.99 2.34
C VAL A 12 -1.89 -8.87 3.28
N ALA A 13 -2.33 -7.65 3.52
CA ALA A 13 -3.61 -7.33 4.15
C ALA A 13 -4.39 -6.37 3.26
N ILE A 14 -5.71 -6.43 3.29
CA ILE A 14 -6.59 -5.57 2.51
C ILE A 14 -7.60 -4.89 3.43
N VAL A 15 -7.57 -3.57 3.41
CA VAL A 15 -8.57 -2.72 4.02
C VAL A 15 -9.42 -2.11 2.90
N THR A 16 -10.72 -2.33 2.95
CA THR A 16 -11.68 -1.65 2.07
C THR A 16 -12.36 -0.52 2.82
N PHE A 17 -12.85 0.47 2.10
CA PHE A 17 -13.54 1.62 2.67
C PHE A 17 -14.76 2.00 1.86
N GLY A 18 -15.80 2.38 2.60
CA GLY A 18 -17.13 2.58 2.13
C GLY A 18 -18.13 1.49 2.58
N PRO A 19 -18.14 1.05 3.87
CA PRO A 19 -17.44 1.48 5.09
C PRO A 19 -16.03 0.88 5.24
N VAL A 20 -15.24 1.43 6.18
CA VAL A 20 -13.89 0.91 6.50
C VAL A 20 -13.99 -0.47 7.11
N ARG A 21 -13.31 -1.44 6.51
CA ARG A 21 -13.27 -2.84 6.98
C ARG A 21 -11.92 -3.50 6.71
N LEU A 22 -11.51 -4.37 7.62
CA LEU A 22 -10.46 -5.35 7.35
C LEU A 22 -11.08 -6.49 6.51
N THR A 23 -10.88 -6.45 5.21
CA THR A 23 -11.42 -7.46 4.28
C THR A 23 -10.54 -8.70 4.23
N GLN A 24 -9.22 -8.51 4.34
CA GLN A 24 -8.25 -9.60 4.47
C GLN A 24 -7.21 -9.18 5.50
N ASP A 25 -7.07 -9.99 6.55
CA ASP A 25 -5.97 -9.85 7.52
C ASP A 25 -4.64 -10.34 6.92
N PHE A 26 -3.53 -10.02 7.55
CA PHE A 26 -2.21 -10.41 7.09
C PHE A 26 -2.12 -11.92 6.84
N VAL A 27 -1.81 -12.26 5.61
CA VAL A 27 -1.61 -13.63 5.15
C VAL A 27 -0.43 -13.66 4.20
N THR A 28 0.37 -14.71 4.25
CA THR A 28 1.46 -14.91 3.29
C THR A 28 0.92 -15.10 1.87
N ILE A 29 1.69 -14.66 0.88
CA ILE A 29 1.18 -14.58 -0.50
C ILE A 29 0.86 -15.95 -1.10
N ASP A 30 1.49 -17.02 -0.62
CA ASP A 30 1.22 -18.39 -1.00
C ASP A 30 -0.14 -18.92 -0.49
N HIS A 31 -0.66 -18.34 0.59
CA HIS A 31 -1.99 -18.62 1.13
C HIS A 31 -3.03 -17.55 0.78
N PHE A 32 -2.63 -16.50 0.06
CA PHE A 32 -3.52 -15.41 -0.30
C PHE A 32 -4.55 -15.85 -1.35
N THR A 33 -5.82 -15.72 -1.00
CA THR A 33 -6.93 -15.88 -1.96
C THR A 33 -7.58 -14.52 -2.16
N PRO A 34 -7.61 -13.98 -3.39
CA PRO A 34 -8.20 -12.67 -3.64
C PRO A 34 -9.67 -12.62 -3.18
N PRO A 35 -10.03 -11.72 -2.26
CA PRO A 35 -11.41 -11.54 -1.85
C PRO A 35 -12.21 -10.88 -2.97
N LYS A 36 -13.52 -11.09 -2.99
CA LYS A 36 -14.41 -10.30 -3.81
C LYS A 36 -14.50 -8.89 -3.22
N LEU A 37 -14.06 -7.90 -3.97
CA LEU A 37 -14.15 -6.49 -3.58
C LEU A 37 -15.42 -5.90 -4.17
N GLU A 38 -16.16 -5.16 -3.36
CA GLU A 38 -17.36 -4.43 -3.77
C GLU A 38 -17.15 -2.95 -3.44
N ALA A 39 -17.44 -2.09 -4.41
CA ALA A 39 -17.45 -0.64 -4.20
C ALA A 39 -18.85 -0.25 -3.75
N ASP A 40 -18.98 0.40 -2.59
CA ASP A 40 -20.25 0.86 -2.05
C ASP A 40 -20.10 2.21 -1.35
N GLY A 41 -20.86 3.18 -1.83
CA GLY A 41 -21.15 4.43 -1.15
C GLY A 41 -20.02 5.44 -1.06
N VAL A 42 -19.72 5.85 0.19
CA VAL A 42 -18.83 6.96 0.51
C VAL A 42 -17.34 6.55 0.53
N THR A 43 -16.45 7.55 0.49
CA THR A 43 -15.00 7.36 0.47
C THR A 43 -14.36 7.88 1.77
N PRO A 44 -14.51 7.21 2.92
CA PRO A 44 -13.90 7.62 4.19
C PRO A 44 -12.39 7.33 4.18
N MET A 45 -11.67 8.11 3.38
CA MET A 45 -10.27 7.88 3.07
C MET A 45 -9.35 8.12 4.26
N GLY A 46 -9.62 9.18 5.04
CA GLY A 46 -8.87 9.49 6.26
C GLY A 46 -8.97 8.35 7.27
N ALA A 47 -10.19 7.90 7.56
CA ALA A 47 -10.43 6.79 8.47
C ALA A 47 -9.79 5.47 7.98
N ALA A 48 -9.82 5.22 6.67
CA ALA A 48 -9.19 4.03 6.09
C ALA A 48 -7.66 4.05 6.22
N ILE A 49 -7.04 5.19 5.99
CA ILE A 49 -5.58 5.37 6.16
C ILE A 49 -5.19 5.14 7.62
N GLU A 50 -5.87 5.79 8.56
CA GLU A 50 -5.60 5.64 9.99
C GLU A 50 -5.72 4.17 10.42
N TYR A 51 -6.81 3.51 10.03
CA TYR A 51 -7.03 2.10 10.34
C TYR A 51 -5.93 1.19 9.77
N ALA A 52 -5.52 1.41 8.51
CA ALA A 52 -4.47 0.63 7.87
C ALA A 52 -3.10 0.84 8.56
N LEU A 53 -2.78 2.06 8.97
CA LEU A 53 -1.55 2.36 9.69
C LEU A 53 -1.53 1.74 11.10
N ASP A 54 -2.67 1.75 11.82
CA ASP A 54 -2.80 1.10 13.13
C ASP A 54 -2.65 -0.42 13.02
N LEU A 55 -3.29 -1.03 12.02
CA LEU A 55 -3.17 -2.44 11.72
C LEU A 55 -1.72 -2.83 11.44
N LEU A 56 -1.04 -2.03 10.64
CA LEU A 56 0.37 -2.23 10.29
C LEU A 56 1.30 -2.07 11.51
N GLU A 57 1.06 -1.09 12.37
CA GLU A 57 1.86 -0.91 13.59
C GLU A 57 1.70 -2.10 14.54
N THR A 58 0.48 -2.59 14.70
CA THR A 58 0.19 -3.82 15.48
C THR A 58 0.96 -5.01 14.90
N ARG A 59 0.98 -5.17 13.57
CA ARG A 59 1.73 -6.25 12.92
C ARG A 59 3.24 -6.12 13.13
N LYS A 60 3.78 -4.93 12.98
CA LYS A 60 5.21 -4.64 13.24
C LYS A 60 5.59 -4.95 14.70
N GLN A 61 4.71 -4.62 15.65
CA GLN A 61 4.95 -4.94 17.05
C GLN A 61 4.99 -6.45 17.27
N SER A 62 4.09 -7.21 16.68
CA SER A 62 4.12 -8.67 16.72
C SER A 62 5.43 -9.25 16.18
N TYR A 63 5.97 -8.72 15.10
CA TYR A 63 7.30 -9.13 14.59
C TYR A 63 8.41 -8.86 15.59
N LYS A 64 8.43 -7.66 16.19
CA LYS A 64 9.43 -7.29 17.20
C LYS A 64 9.38 -8.21 18.42
N ASP A 65 8.17 -8.49 18.93
CA ASP A 65 7.95 -9.35 20.10
C ASP A 65 8.42 -10.79 19.86
N ASN A 66 8.39 -11.23 18.61
CA ASN A 66 8.85 -12.56 18.20
C ASN A 66 10.28 -12.57 17.61
N GLY A 67 11.00 -11.45 17.65
CA GLY A 67 12.37 -11.36 17.13
C GLY A 67 12.47 -11.51 15.62
N VAL A 68 11.39 -11.24 14.89
CA VAL A 68 11.33 -11.34 13.43
C VAL A 68 11.78 -10.03 12.80
N HIS A 69 12.80 -10.09 11.95
CA HIS A 69 13.20 -8.96 11.13
C HIS A 69 12.25 -8.83 9.94
N TYR A 70 11.86 -7.59 9.62
CA TYR A 70 10.97 -7.30 8.50
C TYR A 70 11.49 -6.17 7.63
N TYR A 71 11.13 -6.20 6.35
CA TYR A 71 11.40 -5.12 5.41
C TYR A 71 10.47 -3.94 5.65
N ARG A 72 10.86 -2.75 5.19
CA ARG A 72 10.03 -1.56 5.22
C ARG A 72 8.69 -1.86 4.54
N PRO A 73 7.55 -1.75 5.26
CA PRO A 73 6.24 -2.09 4.69
C PRO A 73 5.82 -1.12 3.59
N TRP A 74 5.05 -1.62 2.65
CA TRP A 74 4.46 -0.85 1.57
C TRP A 74 2.95 -0.74 1.76
N VAL A 75 2.43 0.46 1.60
CA VAL A 75 1.00 0.75 1.66
C VAL A 75 0.56 1.34 0.33
N PHE A 76 -0.48 0.77 -0.27
CA PHE A 76 -1.09 1.27 -1.49
C PHE A 76 -2.50 1.76 -1.18
N LEU A 77 -2.74 3.05 -1.39
CA LEU A 77 -4.07 3.64 -1.41
C LEU A 77 -4.54 3.69 -2.87
N ILE A 78 -5.58 2.93 -3.19
CA ILE A 78 -6.17 2.88 -4.53
C ILE A 78 -7.60 3.38 -4.43
N THR A 79 -7.94 4.40 -5.20
CA THR A 79 -9.26 5.03 -5.16
C THR A 79 -9.67 5.59 -6.53
N ASP A 80 -10.98 5.65 -6.76
CA ASP A 80 -11.63 6.28 -7.90
C ASP A 80 -12.37 7.59 -7.54
N GLY A 81 -12.31 8.01 -6.26
CA GLY A 81 -13.07 9.16 -5.76
C GLY A 81 -12.26 10.18 -4.97
N ALA A 82 -12.98 11.19 -4.52
CA ALA A 82 -12.51 12.16 -3.54
C ALA A 82 -12.86 11.71 -2.12
N PRO A 83 -12.06 12.08 -1.09
CA PRO A 83 -12.40 11.77 0.29
C PRO A 83 -13.71 12.45 0.73
N THR A 84 -14.49 11.73 1.52
CA THR A 84 -15.74 12.21 2.10
C THR A 84 -15.63 12.52 3.59
N ASP A 85 -14.47 12.31 4.17
CA ASP A 85 -14.15 12.56 5.58
C ASP A 85 -12.96 13.52 5.73
N ASP A 86 -12.61 13.87 6.97
CA ASP A 86 -11.39 14.61 7.29
C ASP A 86 -10.17 13.68 7.14
N TRP A 87 -9.31 13.98 6.18
CA TRP A 87 -8.14 13.19 5.82
C TRP A 87 -6.81 13.86 6.19
N GLN A 88 -6.83 15.12 6.61
CA GLN A 88 -5.61 15.93 6.82
C GLN A 88 -4.71 15.36 7.92
N GLY A 89 -5.31 14.89 9.01
CA GLY A 89 -4.59 14.23 10.09
C GLY A 89 -3.92 12.94 9.63
N ALA A 90 -4.64 12.12 8.88
CA ALA A 90 -4.12 10.89 8.29
C ALA A 90 -2.96 11.16 7.32
N ALA A 91 -3.08 12.20 6.49
CA ALA A 91 -2.03 12.63 5.57
C ALA A 91 -0.76 13.11 6.31
N GLN A 92 -0.93 13.83 7.41
CA GLN A 92 0.20 14.21 8.26
C GLN A 92 0.91 12.97 8.80
N ARG A 93 0.16 12.00 9.33
CA ARG A 93 0.71 10.74 9.84
C ARG A 93 1.46 9.97 8.76
N VAL A 94 0.93 9.87 7.54
CA VAL A 94 1.61 9.24 6.39
C VAL A 94 2.97 9.89 6.14
N ARG A 95 3.02 11.22 6.09
CA ARG A 95 4.27 11.95 5.85
C ARG A 95 5.29 11.71 6.95
N GLU A 96 4.87 11.74 8.20
CA GLU A 96 5.75 11.45 9.35
C GLU A 96 6.30 10.02 9.33
N GLU A 97 5.48 9.02 9.01
CA GLU A 97 5.92 7.63 8.91
C GLU A 97 6.86 7.40 7.71
N GLU A 98 6.64 8.08 6.60
CA GLU A 98 7.54 8.09 5.45
C GLU A 98 8.90 8.73 5.79
N GLU A 99 8.90 9.91 6.43
CA GLU A 99 10.10 10.62 6.85
C GLU A 99 10.95 9.79 7.80
N LYS A 100 10.30 9.12 8.76
CA LYS A 100 10.94 8.17 9.68
C LYS A 100 11.33 6.83 9.03
N ARG A 101 11.11 6.68 7.73
CA ARG A 101 11.37 5.45 6.95
C ARG A 101 10.68 4.20 7.50
N ARG A 102 9.51 4.36 8.12
CA ARG A 102 8.75 3.27 8.72
C ARG A 102 7.80 2.59 7.74
N ILE A 103 7.39 3.30 6.68
CA ILE A 103 6.55 2.81 5.60
C ILE A 103 7.03 3.37 4.25
N LEU A 104 6.54 2.78 3.16
CA LEU A 104 6.47 3.37 1.82
C LEU A 104 5.00 3.51 1.46
N PHE A 105 4.54 4.72 1.18
CA PHE A 105 3.15 4.98 0.89
C PHE A 105 2.96 5.41 -0.56
N PHE A 106 2.13 4.69 -1.29
CA PHE A 106 1.82 4.94 -2.70
C PHE A 106 0.35 5.30 -2.85
N THR A 107 0.07 6.37 -3.57
CA THR A 107 -1.28 6.77 -3.94
C THR A 107 -1.52 6.48 -5.42
N VAL A 108 -2.59 5.75 -5.71
CA VAL A 108 -2.99 5.33 -7.04
C VAL A 108 -4.42 5.81 -7.30
N GLY A 109 -4.57 6.73 -8.24
CA GLY A 109 -5.87 7.20 -8.69
C GLY A 109 -6.34 6.39 -9.90
N VAL A 110 -7.54 5.84 -9.81
CA VAL A 110 -8.27 5.29 -10.96
C VAL A 110 -9.06 6.42 -11.61
N GLU A 111 -9.65 6.19 -12.76
CA GLU A 111 -10.46 7.18 -13.48
C GLU A 111 -11.53 7.79 -12.56
N GLY A 112 -11.55 9.12 -12.45
CA GLY A 112 -12.43 9.85 -11.54
C GLY A 112 -11.82 10.25 -10.20
N ALA A 113 -10.61 9.76 -9.85
CA ALA A 113 -9.95 10.08 -8.59
C ALA A 113 -9.55 11.56 -8.48
N ASP A 114 -9.65 12.10 -7.27
CA ASP A 114 -9.13 13.43 -6.95
C ASP A 114 -7.60 13.40 -6.78
N MET A 115 -6.88 13.55 -7.89
CA MET A 115 -5.42 13.52 -7.92
C MET A 115 -4.79 14.67 -7.12
N ILE A 116 -5.49 15.80 -6.95
CA ILE A 116 -5.01 16.95 -6.17
C ILE A 116 -4.93 16.56 -4.69
N THR A 117 -5.97 15.94 -4.18
CA THR A 117 -5.99 15.44 -2.80
C THR A 117 -4.96 14.31 -2.62
N LEU A 118 -4.88 13.36 -3.54
CA LEU A 118 -3.89 12.29 -3.47
C LEU A 118 -2.45 12.80 -3.38
N LYS A 119 -2.13 13.88 -4.10
CA LYS A 119 -0.83 14.56 -4.03
C LYS A 119 -0.53 15.15 -2.65
N GLN A 120 -1.56 15.51 -1.89
CA GLN A 120 -1.41 16.09 -0.54
C GLN A 120 -1.29 15.01 0.55
N ILE A 121 -1.71 13.79 0.28
CA ILE A 121 -1.68 12.69 1.26
C ILE A 121 -0.26 12.17 1.47
N ALA A 122 0.45 11.90 0.38
CA ALA A 122 1.77 11.27 0.45
C ALA A 122 2.87 12.18 -0.13
N PRO A 123 4.12 12.06 0.36
CA PRO A 123 5.24 12.82 -0.19
C PRO A 123 5.60 12.39 -1.62
N ARG A 124 5.21 11.17 -2.01
CA ARG A 124 5.42 10.67 -3.37
C ARG A 124 4.34 11.19 -4.31
N PRO A 125 4.69 11.53 -5.56
CA PRO A 125 3.70 11.89 -6.56
C PRO A 125 2.67 10.75 -6.74
N PRO A 126 1.38 11.07 -6.83
CA PRO A 126 0.37 10.07 -7.11
C PRO A 126 0.50 9.53 -8.54
N VAL A 127 0.11 8.27 -8.71
CA VAL A 127 0.10 7.62 -10.02
C VAL A 127 -1.34 7.49 -10.50
N ALA A 128 -1.64 8.03 -11.67
CA ALA A 128 -2.90 7.78 -12.36
C ALA A 128 -2.79 6.43 -13.10
N LEU A 129 -3.62 5.47 -12.71
CA LEU A 129 -3.64 4.15 -13.35
C LEU A 129 -4.09 4.28 -14.81
N ASN A 130 -3.39 3.62 -15.73
CA ASN A 130 -3.77 3.60 -17.14
C ASN A 130 -5.02 2.75 -17.32
N GLY A 131 -6.18 3.38 -17.49
CA GLY A 131 -7.46 2.68 -17.52
C GLY A 131 -7.67 1.85 -16.24
N LEU A 132 -7.89 0.55 -16.40
CA LEU A 132 -8.00 -0.42 -15.29
C LEU A 132 -6.83 -1.43 -15.33
N ASP A 133 -5.63 -0.98 -15.66
CA ASP A 133 -4.46 -1.85 -15.80
C ASP A 133 -3.87 -2.29 -14.45
N PHE A 134 -4.73 -2.87 -13.62
CA PHE A 134 -4.32 -3.47 -12.35
C PHE A 134 -3.32 -4.62 -12.53
N ARG A 135 -3.38 -5.30 -13.68
CA ARG A 135 -2.45 -6.40 -13.97
C ARG A 135 -1.01 -5.90 -14.01
N SER A 136 -0.75 -4.83 -14.74
CA SER A 136 0.59 -4.24 -14.83
C SER A 136 1.05 -3.67 -13.50
N LEU A 137 0.16 -3.06 -12.71
CA LEU A 137 0.43 -2.65 -11.34
C LEU A 137 0.89 -3.84 -10.49
N PHE A 138 0.16 -4.96 -10.50
CA PHE A 138 0.51 -6.13 -9.68
C PHE A 138 1.78 -6.84 -10.18
N VAL A 139 2.05 -6.86 -11.49
CA VAL A 139 3.32 -7.36 -12.05
C VAL A 139 4.49 -6.50 -11.58
N TRP A 140 4.33 -5.17 -11.63
CA TRP A 140 5.33 -4.23 -11.13
C TRP A 140 5.58 -4.44 -9.64
N LEU A 141 4.52 -4.57 -8.84
CA LEU A 141 4.59 -4.83 -7.41
C LEU A 141 5.37 -6.11 -7.12
N SER A 142 5.00 -7.22 -7.78
CA SER A 142 5.67 -8.50 -7.61
C SER A 142 7.17 -8.44 -7.97
N THR A 143 7.50 -7.77 -9.08
CA THR A 143 8.89 -7.57 -9.50
C THR A 143 9.67 -6.72 -8.52
N SER A 144 9.06 -5.65 -8.01
CA SER A 144 9.64 -4.77 -7.02
C SER A 144 9.90 -5.48 -5.70
N MET A 145 8.95 -6.27 -5.23
CA MET A 145 9.08 -7.05 -3.99
C MET A 145 10.16 -8.13 -4.11
N LYS A 146 10.28 -8.80 -5.25
CA LYS A 146 11.38 -9.74 -5.52
C LYS A 146 12.75 -9.06 -5.43
N ARG A 147 12.89 -7.86 -5.96
CA ARG A 147 14.14 -7.08 -5.86
C ARG A 147 14.46 -6.74 -4.41
N VAL A 148 13.49 -6.24 -3.65
CA VAL A 148 13.67 -5.88 -2.25
C VAL A 148 14.01 -7.11 -1.40
N SER A 149 13.29 -8.21 -1.55
CA SER A 149 13.51 -9.45 -0.79
C SER A 149 14.83 -10.16 -1.13
N SER A 150 15.45 -9.83 -2.26
CA SER A 150 16.80 -10.33 -2.64
C SER A 150 17.93 -9.51 -2.04
N GLY A 151 17.64 -8.31 -1.54
CA GLY A 151 18.59 -7.44 -0.82
C GLY A 151 18.63 -7.72 0.68
N LYS A 152 19.48 -6.99 1.39
CA LYS A 152 19.53 -7.04 2.85
C LYS A 152 18.48 -6.11 3.46
N VAL A 153 17.97 -6.45 4.65
CA VAL A 153 17.09 -5.56 5.40
C VAL A 153 17.77 -4.22 5.65
N GLY A 154 17.09 -3.12 5.28
CA GLY A 154 17.63 -1.76 5.39
C GLY A 154 18.44 -1.28 4.19
N GLU A 155 18.70 -2.12 3.21
CA GLU A 155 19.37 -1.74 1.96
C GLU A 155 18.44 -0.93 1.04
N ALA A 156 19.00 0.12 0.43
CA ALA A 156 18.26 0.89 -0.58
C ALA A 156 18.25 0.14 -1.92
N VAL A 157 17.07 -0.23 -2.38
CA VAL A 157 16.87 -0.95 -3.64
C VAL A 157 16.15 -0.06 -4.64
N ALA A 158 16.72 0.10 -5.84
CA ALA A 158 16.06 0.79 -6.93
C ALA A 158 14.88 -0.02 -7.46
N LEU A 159 13.69 0.60 -7.45
CA LEU A 159 12.49 -0.02 -7.99
C LEU A 159 12.43 0.09 -9.52
N PRO A 160 11.72 -0.81 -10.22
CA PRO A 160 11.48 -0.67 -11.65
C PRO A 160 10.74 0.63 -11.96
N PRO A 161 10.87 1.17 -13.18
CA PRO A 161 10.06 2.32 -13.60
C PRO A 161 8.55 1.96 -13.57
N VAL A 162 7.73 2.97 -13.32
CA VAL A 162 6.26 2.82 -13.35
C VAL A 162 5.80 2.90 -14.81
N GLU A 163 5.34 1.78 -15.35
CA GLU A 163 4.81 1.69 -16.74
C GLU A 163 3.29 1.48 -16.77
N TRP A 164 2.69 1.15 -15.63
CA TRP A 164 1.26 0.86 -15.46
C TRP A 164 0.40 2.10 -15.19
N GLY A 165 1.02 3.27 -15.09
CA GLY A 165 0.32 4.52 -14.80
C GLY A 165 1.15 5.75 -15.17
N GLN A 166 0.55 6.91 -15.01
CA GLN A 166 1.20 8.20 -15.23
C GLN A 166 1.44 8.89 -13.88
N ILE A 167 2.69 9.28 -13.64
CA ILE A 167 3.04 10.10 -12.47
C ILE A 167 2.54 11.51 -12.72
N THR A 168 1.66 12.00 -11.86
CA THR A 168 1.16 13.37 -11.90
C THR A 168 2.09 14.28 -11.11
N SER A 169 2.61 15.28 -11.78
CA SER A 169 3.48 16.32 -11.20
C SER A 169 2.68 17.40 -10.45
#